data_a2b12f13de99e56feaabc81c37590e6a
#
_entry.id   a2b12f13de99e56feaabc81c37590e6a
#
_cell.length_a   1.000
_cell.length_b   1.000
_cell.length_c   1.000
_cell.angle_alpha   90.00
_cell.angle_beta   90.00
_cell.angle_gamma   90.00
#
_symmetry.space_group_name_H-M   'P 1'
#
loop_
_entity.id
_entity.type
_entity.pdbx_description
1 polymer ?
#
loop_
_entity_poly.entity_id
_entity_poly.type
_entity_poly.pdbx_seq_one_letter_code
_entity_poly.pdbx_strand_id
1 'polypeptide(L)' 'GVIINVKCKISRQCLKPCKEAGMRFGKCANGKCACYGG' A
#
# COMPACT_ATOMS: atom_id res chain seq x y z
N GLY A 1 -0.56 9.40 4.82
CA GLY A 1 -0.34 8.05 4.39
C GLY A 1 -0.03 7.10 5.53
N VAL A 2 -0.35 5.85 5.31
CA VAL A 2 -0.12 4.80 6.30
C VAL A 2 0.73 3.71 5.66
N ILE A 3 1.77 3.28 6.37
CA ILE A 3 2.60 2.18 5.89
C ILE A 3 2.11 0.90 6.56
N ILE A 4 1.73 -0.07 5.72
CA ILE A 4 1.27 -1.36 6.21
C ILE A 4 2.39 -2.38 6.08
N ASN A 5 2.34 -3.42 6.89
CA ASN A 5 3.39 -4.43 6.94
C ASN A 5 3.22 -5.48 5.84
N VAL A 6 3.22 -5.01 4.60
CA VAL A 6 3.09 -5.86 3.42
C VAL A 6 4.27 -5.58 2.50
N LYS A 7 5.00 -6.62 2.16
CA LYS A 7 6.16 -6.48 1.28
C LYS A 7 5.73 -6.30 -0.16
N CYS A 8 6.49 -5.53 -0.91
CA CYS A 8 6.17 -5.27 -2.31
C CYS A 8 7.44 -4.98 -3.10
N LYS A 9 7.33 -5.10 -4.42
CA LYS A 9 8.38 -4.69 -5.34
C LYS A 9 7.91 -3.55 -6.22
N ILE A 10 6.61 -3.56 -6.56
CA ILE A 10 6.02 -2.52 -7.40
C ILE A 10 4.75 -2.00 -6.73
N SER A 11 4.36 -0.77 -7.10
CA SER A 11 3.20 -0.12 -6.50
C SER A 11 1.90 -0.92 -6.70
N ARG A 12 1.79 -1.59 -7.83
CA ARG A 12 0.59 -2.38 -8.14
C ARG A 12 0.31 -3.43 -7.07
N GLN A 13 1.35 -3.98 -6.49
CA GLN A 13 1.20 -5.01 -5.46
C GLN A 13 0.57 -4.48 -4.19
N CYS A 14 0.54 -3.16 -4.03
CA CYS A 14 0.00 -2.53 -2.84
C CYS A 14 -1.45 -2.09 -2.99
N LEU A 15 -2.00 -2.10 -4.19
CA LEU A 15 -3.37 -1.64 -4.41
C LEU A 15 -4.39 -2.49 -3.65
N LYS A 16 -4.29 -3.80 -3.76
CA LYS A 16 -5.22 -4.69 -3.10
C LYS A 16 -5.13 -4.61 -1.57
N PRO A 17 -3.92 -4.77 -0.98
CA PRO A 17 -3.81 -4.67 0.48
C PRO A 17 -4.26 -3.32 1.02
N CYS A 18 -3.96 -2.24 0.29
CA CYS A 18 -4.37 -0.91 0.74
C CYS A 18 -5.88 -0.73 0.70
N LYS A 19 -6.53 -1.26 -0.34
CA LYS A 19 -7.99 -1.19 -0.41
C LYS A 19 -8.63 -2.01 0.71
N GLU A 20 -8.07 -3.16 1.03
CA GLU A 20 -8.55 -3.98 2.12
C GLU A 20 -8.38 -3.29 3.47
N ALA A 21 -7.42 -2.38 3.55
CA ALA A 21 -7.20 -1.58 4.75
C ALA A 21 -8.08 -0.33 4.80
N GLY A 22 -8.96 -0.16 3.81
CA GLY A 22 -9.87 0.98 3.77
C GLY A 22 -9.28 2.21 3.11
N MET A 23 -8.16 2.05 2.40
CA MET A 23 -7.51 3.17 1.73
C MET A 23 -7.82 3.15 0.23
N ARG A 24 -7.57 4.24 -0.44
CA ARG A 24 -7.87 4.38 -1.87
C ARG A 24 -6.71 4.03 -2.77
N PHE A 25 -5.50 4.41 -2.34
CA PHE A 25 -4.30 4.21 -3.15
C PHE A 25 -3.26 3.45 -2.38
N GLY A 26 -2.37 2.80 -3.11
CA GLY A 26 -1.24 2.14 -2.53
C GLY A 26 0.00 2.38 -3.36
N LYS A 27 1.13 2.47 -2.70
CA LYS A 27 2.41 2.69 -3.34
C LYS A 27 3.47 1.87 -2.65
N CYS A 28 4.39 1.30 -3.42
CA CYS A 28 5.49 0.55 -2.85
C CYS A 28 6.63 1.50 -2.50
N ALA A 29 7.00 1.53 -1.24
CA ALA A 29 8.07 2.40 -0.75
C ALA A 29 8.98 1.61 0.16
N ASN A 30 10.27 1.56 -0.18
CA ASN A 30 11.28 0.85 0.60
C ASN A 30 10.89 -0.60 0.89
N GLY A 31 10.31 -1.26 -0.11
CA GLY A 31 9.92 -2.66 0.01
C GLY A 31 8.65 -2.91 0.80
N LYS A 32 7.97 -1.86 1.22
CA LYS A 32 6.71 -1.98 1.95
C LYS A 32 5.63 -1.15 1.30
N CYS A 33 4.37 -1.51 1.58
CA CYS A 33 3.24 -0.82 1.00
C CYS A 33 2.87 0.40 1.83
N ALA A 34 2.79 1.55 1.16
CA ALA A 34 2.30 2.79 1.76
C ALA A 34 0.93 3.07 1.18
N CYS A 35 -0.05 3.30 2.04
CA CYS A 35 -1.43 3.51 1.62
C CYS A 35 -1.85 4.95 1.84
N TYR A 36 -2.68 5.48 0.94
CA TYR A 36 -3.12 6.86 0.94
C TYR A 36 -4.62 6.95 0.67
N GLY A 37 -5.23 8.04 1.11
CA GLY A 37 -6.62 8.32 0.81
C GLY A 37 -7.58 7.43 1.57
N GLY A 38 -7.70 7.67 2.83
CA GLY A 38 -8.59 6.89 3.68
C GLY A 38 -10.01 7.38 3.75
#